data_5df221401067895f22fa5e6c4a6e7877
#
_entry.id   5df221401067895f22fa5e6c4a6e7877
#
_cell.length_a   1.000
_cell.length_b   1.000
_cell.length_c   1.000
_cell.angle_alpha   90.00
_cell.angle_beta   90.00
_cell.angle_gamma   90.00
#
_symmetry.space_group_name_H-M   'P 1'
#
loop_
_entity.id
_entity.type
_entity.pdbx_description
1 polymer ?
#
loop_
_entity_poly.entity_id
_entity_poly.type
_entity_poly.pdbx_seq_one_letter_code
_entity_poly.pdbx_strand_id
1 'polypeptide(L)'
;MYKRQAEKIAYGLCKQGAVVISGAAAGVDSASHRGALRAGGKTIAVLGNGLDIVYPAENEWLYRDIAASGALISEYPPGTAAEAWHFPVRNRIISGLSLATIVVEAPEKSGALITANTALEQGRDVFAVPGPIDAPLSRGCNRLIADGAAGLITDSWDVLREYEAIYPHKILGERVELPRTLGYQAREEQA
;
A
#
# COMPACT_ATOMS: atom_id res chain seq x y z
N MET A 1 12.60 -7.85 -5.22
CA MET A 1 11.44 -8.75 -5.51
C MET A 1 10.16 -8.15 -4.96
N TYR A 2 10.07 -7.82 -3.69
CA TYR A 2 8.89 -7.30 -2.98
C TYR A 2 8.28 -6.02 -3.56
N LYS A 3 9.09 -5.03 -3.98
CA LYS A 3 8.58 -3.81 -4.63
C LYS A 3 7.75 -4.12 -5.88
N ARG A 4 8.18 -5.11 -6.67
CA ARG A 4 7.43 -5.54 -7.86
C ARG A 4 6.12 -6.25 -7.50
N GLN A 5 6.10 -7.01 -6.39
CA GLN A 5 4.88 -7.64 -5.89
C GLN A 5 3.88 -6.58 -5.41
N ALA A 6 4.33 -5.61 -4.60
CA ALA A 6 3.51 -4.50 -4.13
C ALA A 6 2.91 -3.70 -5.31
N GLU A 7 3.73 -3.37 -6.30
CA GLU A 7 3.28 -2.65 -7.50
C GLU A 7 2.22 -3.43 -8.29
N LYS A 8 2.42 -4.75 -8.48
CA LYS A 8 1.46 -5.61 -9.19
C LYS A 8 0.13 -5.75 -8.45
N ILE A 9 0.18 -5.97 -7.15
CA ILE A 9 -1.03 -6.10 -6.31
C ILE A 9 -1.81 -4.79 -6.36
N ALA A 10 -1.15 -3.66 -6.12
CA ALA A 10 -1.77 -2.34 -6.18
C ALA A 10 -2.38 -2.02 -7.55
N TYR A 11 -1.67 -2.37 -8.64
CA TYR A 11 -2.18 -2.24 -10.00
C TYR A 11 -3.48 -3.03 -10.21
N GLY A 12 -3.49 -4.32 -9.83
CA GLY A 12 -4.66 -5.17 -10.00
C GLY A 12 -5.86 -4.71 -9.16
N LEU A 13 -5.63 -4.27 -7.92
CA LEU A 13 -6.66 -3.69 -7.05
C LEU A 13 -7.29 -2.44 -7.69
N CYS A 14 -6.47 -1.51 -8.16
CA CYS A 14 -6.95 -0.27 -8.75
C CYS A 14 -7.66 -0.48 -10.09
N LYS A 15 -7.26 -1.48 -10.89
CA LYS A 15 -8.00 -1.86 -12.12
C LYS A 15 -9.43 -2.29 -11.83
N GLN A 16 -9.70 -2.79 -10.64
CA GLN A 16 -11.04 -3.17 -10.17
C GLN A 16 -11.72 -2.06 -9.35
N GLY A 17 -11.19 -0.83 -9.38
CA GLY A 17 -11.80 0.33 -8.75
C GLY A 17 -11.45 0.53 -7.27
N ALA A 18 -10.59 -0.29 -6.69
CA ALA A 18 -10.10 -0.06 -5.33
C ALA A 18 -9.20 1.18 -5.27
N VAL A 19 -9.17 1.83 -4.11
CA VAL A 19 -8.26 2.93 -3.79
C VAL A 19 -7.11 2.39 -2.95
N VAL A 20 -5.88 2.64 -3.37
CA VAL A 20 -4.70 2.24 -2.60
C VAL A 20 -4.32 3.35 -1.62
N ILE A 21 -4.18 3.01 -0.35
CA ILE A 21 -3.76 3.93 0.71
C ILE A 21 -2.42 3.47 1.26
N SER A 22 -1.43 4.34 1.32
CA SER A 22 -0.10 4.03 1.88
C SER A 22 0.58 5.29 2.40
N GLY A 23 1.84 5.20 2.80
CA GLY A 23 2.54 6.25 3.53
C GLY A 23 3.55 7.07 2.72
N ALA A 24 3.64 6.87 1.42
CA ALA A 24 4.62 7.50 0.53
C ALA A 24 6.10 7.35 0.95
N ALA A 25 6.42 6.44 1.85
CA ALA A 25 7.80 6.11 2.22
C ALA A 25 8.54 5.40 1.07
N ALA A 26 9.86 5.34 1.17
CA ALA A 26 10.65 4.54 0.24
C ALA A 26 10.28 3.04 0.33
N GLY A 27 10.33 2.32 -0.79
CA GLY A 27 10.13 0.87 -0.80
C GLY A 27 8.73 0.42 -1.20
N VAL A 28 8.03 -0.30 -0.33
CA VAL A 28 6.70 -0.87 -0.62
C VAL A 28 5.66 0.23 -0.85
N ASP A 29 5.67 1.29 -0.05
CA ASP A 29 4.73 2.40 -0.17
C ASP A 29 4.80 3.06 -1.56
N SER A 30 6.01 3.49 -1.95
CA SER A 30 6.22 4.09 -3.28
C SER A 30 5.86 3.12 -4.41
N ALA A 31 6.13 1.82 -4.25
CA ALA A 31 5.78 0.81 -5.25
C ALA A 31 4.26 0.63 -5.36
N SER A 32 3.54 0.66 -4.23
CA SER A 32 2.08 0.55 -4.19
C SER A 32 1.42 1.75 -4.85
N HIS A 33 1.86 2.97 -4.53
CA HIS A 33 1.37 4.19 -5.20
C HIS A 33 1.62 4.16 -6.70
N ARG A 34 2.84 3.76 -7.14
CA ARG A 34 3.13 3.59 -8.58
C ARG A 34 2.19 2.60 -9.25
N GLY A 35 1.94 1.46 -8.61
CA GLY A 35 1.01 0.46 -9.13
C GLY A 35 -0.39 1.04 -9.37
N ALA A 36 -0.91 1.78 -8.39
CA ALA A 36 -2.19 2.46 -8.47
C ALA A 36 -2.24 3.51 -9.60
N LEU A 37 -1.24 4.38 -9.68
CA LEU A 37 -1.12 5.43 -10.70
C LEU A 37 -1.04 4.85 -12.11
N ARG A 38 -0.29 3.76 -12.30
CA ARG A 38 -0.17 3.06 -13.59
C ARG A 38 -1.45 2.38 -14.02
N ALA A 39 -2.26 1.95 -13.08
CA ALA A 39 -3.60 1.44 -13.36
C ALA A 39 -4.57 2.55 -13.81
N GLY A 40 -4.19 3.82 -13.72
CA GLY A 40 -5.08 4.97 -13.85
C GLY A 40 -6.05 5.08 -12.68
N GLY A 41 -5.75 4.41 -11.57
CA GLY A 41 -6.57 4.38 -10.37
C GLY A 41 -6.24 5.51 -9.40
N LYS A 42 -7.02 5.59 -8.32
CA LYS A 42 -6.83 6.57 -7.25
C LYS A 42 -5.94 6.03 -6.14
N THR A 43 -5.13 6.91 -5.57
CA THR A 43 -4.32 6.56 -4.41
C THR A 43 -4.23 7.71 -3.42
N ILE A 44 -4.13 7.39 -2.14
CA ILE A 44 -4.06 8.36 -1.05
C ILE A 44 -2.77 8.12 -0.27
N ALA A 45 -1.95 9.15 -0.11
CA ALA A 45 -0.81 9.09 0.76
C ALA A 45 -1.13 9.76 2.09
N VAL A 46 -0.95 9.03 3.18
CA VAL A 46 -0.99 9.57 4.54
C VAL A 46 0.43 9.91 4.94
N LEU A 47 0.70 11.14 5.35
CA LEU A 47 2.06 11.61 5.63
C LEU A 47 2.35 11.65 7.13
N GLY A 48 3.60 11.44 7.50
CA GLY A 48 4.12 11.62 8.86
C GLY A 48 4.79 12.98 9.08
N ASN A 49 4.47 13.97 8.25
CA ASN A 49 5.05 15.33 8.22
C ASN A 49 4.03 16.30 7.65
N GLY A 50 4.31 17.59 7.69
CA GLY A 50 3.48 18.62 7.06
C GLY A 50 3.34 18.41 5.55
N LEU A 51 2.18 18.79 4.99
CA LEU A 51 1.87 18.61 3.55
C LEU A 51 2.83 19.36 2.62
N ASP A 52 3.48 20.40 3.11
CA ASP A 52 4.45 21.24 2.42
C ASP A 52 5.87 20.67 2.41
N ILE A 53 6.10 19.55 3.10
CA ILE A 53 7.40 18.89 3.19
C ILE A 53 7.35 17.57 2.45
N VAL A 54 8.24 17.39 1.47
CA VAL A 54 8.40 16.13 0.75
C VAL A 54 9.40 15.24 1.49
N TYR A 55 8.95 14.04 1.89
CA TYR A 55 9.81 13.05 2.52
C TYR A 55 9.49 11.63 2.04
N PRO A 56 10.47 10.85 1.58
CA PRO A 56 11.85 11.28 1.26
C PRO A 56 11.88 12.19 0.02
N ALA A 57 12.91 13.04 -0.10
CA ALA A 57 12.98 14.06 -1.15
C ALA A 57 12.93 13.50 -2.57
N GLU A 58 13.47 12.30 -2.80
CA GLU A 58 13.42 11.60 -4.09
C GLU A 58 12.01 11.21 -4.54
N ASN A 59 11.02 11.29 -3.67
CA ASN A 59 9.62 11.01 -3.95
C ASN A 59 8.80 12.26 -4.36
N GLU A 60 9.43 13.40 -4.63
CA GLU A 60 8.72 14.64 -5.01
C GLU A 60 7.79 14.46 -6.20
N TRP A 61 8.24 13.80 -7.25
CA TRP A 61 7.41 13.46 -8.40
C TRP A 61 6.20 12.61 -8.00
N LEU A 62 6.38 11.67 -7.06
CA LEU A 62 5.31 10.79 -6.58
C LEU A 62 4.24 11.58 -5.82
N TYR A 63 4.64 12.57 -5.01
CA TYR A 63 3.70 13.45 -4.31
C TYR A 63 2.84 14.23 -5.29
N ARG A 64 3.43 14.79 -6.36
CA ARG A 64 2.68 15.49 -7.42
C ARG A 64 1.68 14.58 -8.12
N ASP A 65 2.09 13.37 -8.49
CA ASP A 65 1.24 12.41 -9.19
C ASP A 65 0.10 11.89 -8.29
N ILE A 66 0.37 11.65 -7.01
CA ILE A 66 -0.67 11.28 -6.03
C ILE A 66 -1.67 12.42 -5.86
N ALA A 67 -1.20 13.66 -5.69
CA ALA A 67 -2.09 14.81 -5.53
C ALA A 67 -2.98 15.04 -6.76
N ALA A 68 -2.49 14.73 -7.96
CA ALA A 68 -3.23 14.87 -9.21
C ALA A 68 -4.28 13.76 -9.41
N SER A 69 -4.10 12.56 -8.83
CA SER A 69 -4.98 11.41 -9.04
C SER A 69 -5.82 11.03 -7.82
N GLY A 70 -5.46 11.51 -6.63
CA GLY A 70 -6.07 11.16 -5.36
C GLY A 70 -5.89 12.26 -4.32
N ALA A 71 -5.20 11.96 -3.21
CA ALA A 71 -4.97 12.93 -2.15
C ALA A 71 -3.68 12.68 -1.37
N LEU A 72 -3.11 13.77 -0.86
CA LEU A 72 -2.14 13.76 0.24
C LEU A 72 -2.87 14.22 1.50
N ILE A 73 -2.76 13.47 2.59
CA ILE A 73 -3.37 13.82 3.87
C ILE A 73 -2.35 13.74 4.99
N SER A 74 -2.47 14.62 5.98
CA SER A 74 -1.62 14.64 7.16
C SER A 74 -2.39 15.17 8.37
N GLU A 75 -2.05 14.65 9.56
CA GLU A 75 -2.47 15.24 10.85
C GLU A 75 -1.50 16.34 11.33
N TYR A 76 -0.34 16.47 10.68
CA TYR A 76 0.70 17.39 11.10
C TYR A 76 0.53 18.75 10.42
N PRO A 77 0.68 19.87 11.18
CA PRO A 77 0.64 21.21 10.59
C PRO A 77 1.72 21.42 9.53
N PRO A 78 1.52 22.36 8.58
CA PRO A 78 2.58 22.79 7.67
C PRO A 78 3.85 23.17 8.42
N GLY A 79 5.02 22.88 7.82
CA GLY A 79 6.34 23.10 8.42
C GLY A 79 6.81 21.98 9.37
N THR A 80 5.97 20.98 9.67
CA THR A 80 6.37 19.87 10.56
C THR A 80 7.30 18.90 9.82
N ALA A 81 8.54 18.77 10.30
CA ALA A 81 9.52 17.84 9.73
C ALA A 81 9.12 16.36 9.90
N ALA A 82 9.64 15.51 9.02
CA ALA A 82 9.47 14.06 9.15
C ALA A 82 10.35 13.52 10.27
N GLU A 83 9.73 13.01 11.32
CA GLU A 83 10.41 12.39 12.46
C GLU A 83 10.05 10.90 12.57
N ALA A 84 11.01 10.07 13.01
CA ALA A 84 10.87 8.62 13.00
C ALA A 84 9.64 8.13 13.79
N TRP A 85 9.29 8.77 14.89
CA TRP A 85 8.15 8.42 15.73
C TRP A 85 6.78 8.82 15.13
N HIS A 86 6.76 9.74 14.15
CA HIS A 86 5.53 10.11 13.44
C HIS A 86 4.98 8.94 12.60
N PHE A 87 5.85 8.11 12.03
CA PHE A 87 5.42 7.08 11.08
C PHE A 87 4.58 5.97 11.72
N PRO A 88 4.93 5.39 12.89
CA PRO A 88 4.05 4.45 13.57
C PRO A 88 2.70 5.06 13.98
N VAL A 89 2.71 6.31 14.46
CA VAL A 89 1.48 7.02 14.86
C VAL A 89 0.57 7.23 13.64
N ARG A 90 1.12 7.68 12.51
CA ARG A 90 0.40 7.90 11.27
C ARG A 90 -0.23 6.61 10.71
N ASN A 91 0.42 5.45 10.88
CA ASN A 91 -0.03 4.18 10.29
C ASN A 91 -1.44 3.78 10.71
N ARG A 92 -1.92 4.18 11.90
CA ARG A 92 -3.31 3.98 12.33
C ARG A 92 -4.34 4.62 11.40
N ILE A 93 -3.97 5.69 10.71
CA ILE A 93 -4.84 6.36 9.74
C ILE A 93 -4.89 5.56 8.45
N ILE A 94 -3.74 5.02 8.01
CA ILE A 94 -3.67 4.16 6.83
C ILE A 94 -4.62 2.96 7.00
N SER A 95 -4.47 2.22 8.10
CA SER A 95 -5.34 1.07 8.38
C SER A 95 -6.79 1.47 8.63
N GLY A 96 -7.02 2.56 9.37
CA GLY A 96 -8.37 3.05 9.69
C GLY A 96 -9.20 3.47 8.48
N LEU A 97 -8.57 4.03 7.45
CA LEU A 97 -9.20 4.41 6.19
C LEU A 97 -9.37 3.23 5.22
N SER A 98 -8.75 2.09 5.49
CA SER A 98 -8.74 0.93 4.62
C SER A 98 -9.77 -0.12 5.05
N LEU A 99 -10.30 -0.87 4.11
CA LEU A 99 -11.08 -2.09 4.38
C LEU A 99 -10.14 -3.22 4.79
N ALA A 100 -8.98 -3.31 4.12
CA ALA A 100 -7.96 -4.31 4.37
C ALA A 100 -6.56 -3.70 4.36
N THR A 101 -5.67 -4.30 5.15
CA THR A 101 -4.24 -4.01 5.16
C THR A 101 -3.48 -5.18 4.54
N ILE A 102 -2.64 -4.90 3.54
CA ILE A 102 -1.84 -5.92 2.84
C ILE A 102 -0.38 -5.77 3.25
N VAL A 103 0.18 -6.80 3.87
CA VAL A 103 1.60 -6.88 4.23
C VAL A 103 2.35 -7.64 3.14
N VAL A 104 3.15 -6.92 2.36
CA VAL A 104 3.90 -7.53 1.24
C VAL A 104 5.25 -8.09 1.70
N GLU A 105 5.87 -7.42 2.67
CA GLU A 105 7.16 -7.81 3.23
C GLU A 105 7.26 -7.27 4.67
N ALA A 106 7.68 -8.12 5.58
CA ALA A 106 7.92 -7.74 6.97
C ALA A 106 8.93 -8.66 7.64
N PRO A 107 10.07 -8.16 8.11
CA PRO A 107 10.88 -8.88 9.10
C PRO A 107 10.10 -9.00 10.43
N GLU A 108 10.55 -9.89 11.33
CA GLU A 108 9.88 -10.17 12.61
C GLU A 108 9.64 -8.92 13.49
N LYS A 109 10.48 -7.91 13.33
CA LYS A 109 10.32 -6.61 14.00
C LYS A 109 10.27 -5.51 12.95
N SER A 110 9.07 -5.06 12.61
CA SER A 110 8.90 -4.03 11.56
C SER A 110 7.69 -3.15 11.81
N GLY A 111 7.73 -1.94 11.26
CA GLY A 111 6.58 -1.02 11.25
C GLY A 111 5.36 -1.60 10.53
N ALA A 112 5.58 -2.47 9.53
CA ALA A 112 4.48 -3.13 8.82
C ALA A 112 3.67 -4.06 9.73
N LEU A 113 4.32 -4.77 10.66
CA LEU A 113 3.63 -5.60 11.66
C LEU A 113 2.86 -4.76 12.68
N ILE A 114 3.38 -3.59 13.05
CA ILE A 114 2.64 -2.64 13.90
C ILE A 114 1.36 -2.22 13.19
N THR A 115 1.44 -1.87 11.91
CA THR A 115 0.27 -1.50 11.11
C THR A 115 -0.73 -2.65 10.99
N ALA A 116 -0.26 -3.88 10.78
CA ALA A 116 -1.11 -5.07 10.71
C ALA A 116 -1.87 -5.29 12.03
N ASN A 117 -1.18 -5.22 13.16
CA ASN A 117 -1.81 -5.37 14.48
C ASN A 117 -2.83 -4.25 14.74
N THR A 118 -2.49 -3.00 14.41
CA THR A 118 -3.44 -1.88 14.52
C THR A 118 -4.67 -2.09 13.63
N ALA A 119 -4.49 -2.64 12.44
CA ALA A 119 -5.60 -2.97 11.54
C ALA A 119 -6.55 -4.01 12.19
N LEU A 120 -6.00 -5.07 12.78
CA LEU A 120 -6.78 -6.08 13.50
C LEU A 120 -7.54 -5.48 14.69
N GLU A 121 -6.89 -4.63 15.49
CA GLU A 121 -7.53 -3.91 16.60
C GLU A 121 -8.68 -3.00 16.13
N GLN A 122 -8.58 -2.47 14.91
CA GLN A 122 -9.62 -1.65 14.27
C GLN A 122 -10.70 -2.49 13.59
N GLY A 123 -10.65 -3.81 13.67
CA GLY A 123 -11.59 -4.71 12.99
C GLY A 123 -11.46 -4.69 11.47
N ARG A 124 -10.25 -4.45 10.95
CA ARG A 124 -9.94 -4.48 9.52
C ARG A 124 -9.33 -5.81 9.15
N ASP A 125 -9.59 -6.25 7.93
CA ASP A 125 -8.97 -7.46 7.41
C ASP A 125 -7.46 -7.24 7.20
N VAL A 126 -6.70 -8.31 7.42
CA VAL A 126 -5.26 -8.31 7.15
C VAL A 126 -4.95 -9.44 6.17
N PHE A 127 -4.18 -9.13 5.15
CA PHE A 127 -3.64 -10.09 4.20
C PHE A 127 -2.12 -10.02 4.17
N ALA A 128 -1.47 -11.14 3.87
CA ALA A 128 -0.02 -11.19 3.78
C ALA A 128 0.44 -11.99 2.56
N VAL A 129 1.49 -11.51 1.92
CA VAL A 129 2.15 -12.19 0.82
C VAL A 129 3.17 -13.17 1.41
N PRO A 130 3.07 -14.48 1.12
CA PRO A 130 4.02 -15.47 1.60
C PRO A 130 5.37 -15.30 0.92
N GLY A 131 6.42 -15.73 1.58
CA GLY A 131 7.76 -15.75 1.00
C GLY A 131 8.59 -16.94 1.49
N PRO A 132 9.82 -17.12 0.98
CA PRO A 132 10.70 -18.20 1.38
C PRO A 132 10.94 -18.20 2.89
N ILE A 133 10.97 -19.40 3.48
CA ILE A 133 11.11 -19.58 4.95
C ILE A 133 12.49 -19.15 5.47
N ASP A 134 13.50 -19.17 4.60
CA ASP A 134 14.87 -18.76 4.87
C ASP A 134 15.10 -17.25 4.65
N ALA A 135 14.15 -16.54 4.02
CA ALA A 135 14.25 -15.11 3.79
C ALA A 135 13.84 -14.30 5.04
N PRO A 136 14.76 -13.54 5.66
CA PRO A 136 14.45 -12.80 6.89
C PRO A 136 13.28 -11.81 6.74
N LEU A 137 13.12 -11.24 5.56
CA LEU A 137 12.08 -10.24 5.26
C LEU A 137 10.69 -10.87 5.03
N SER A 138 10.60 -12.19 4.92
CA SER A 138 9.33 -12.91 4.78
C SER A 138 8.79 -13.44 6.11
N ARG A 139 9.61 -13.47 7.16
CA ARG A 139 9.27 -14.12 8.43
C ARG A 139 8.01 -13.54 9.07
N GLY A 140 7.86 -12.22 9.09
CA GLY A 140 6.70 -11.56 9.65
C GLY A 140 5.41 -11.86 8.88
N CYS A 141 5.45 -11.84 7.55
CA CYS A 141 4.32 -12.22 6.70
C CYS A 141 3.93 -13.69 6.94
N ASN A 142 4.91 -14.59 6.88
CA ASN A 142 4.67 -16.01 7.11
C ASN A 142 4.13 -16.29 8.52
N ARG A 143 4.58 -15.53 9.53
CA ARG A 143 4.08 -15.60 10.90
C ARG A 143 2.62 -15.18 11.01
N LEU A 144 2.26 -14.02 10.44
CA LEU A 144 0.87 -13.56 10.41
C LEU A 144 -0.07 -14.60 9.79
N ILE A 145 0.36 -15.25 8.72
CA ILE A 145 -0.41 -16.31 8.04
C ILE A 145 -0.52 -17.55 8.95
N ALA A 146 0.59 -18.00 9.53
CA ALA A 146 0.61 -19.19 10.38
C ALA A 146 -0.22 -19.04 11.66
N ASP A 147 -0.24 -17.84 12.23
CA ASP A 147 -1.03 -17.52 13.43
C ASP A 147 -2.53 -17.27 13.10
N GLY A 148 -2.93 -17.34 11.82
CA GLY A 148 -4.30 -17.05 11.39
C GLY A 148 -4.69 -15.58 11.50
N ALA A 149 -3.72 -14.69 11.70
CA ALA A 149 -3.94 -13.24 11.81
C ALA A 149 -4.02 -12.54 10.45
N ALA A 150 -3.62 -13.21 9.37
CA ALA A 150 -3.70 -12.69 8.02
C ALA A 150 -4.10 -13.79 7.01
N GLY A 151 -4.96 -13.42 6.06
CA GLY A 151 -5.24 -14.24 4.89
C GLY A 151 -4.02 -14.28 3.96
N LEU A 152 -3.67 -15.47 3.46
CA LEU A 152 -2.62 -15.62 2.45
C LEU A 152 -3.12 -15.13 1.10
N ILE A 153 -2.33 -14.27 0.45
CA ILE A 153 -2.60 -13.82 -0.91
C ILE A 153 -1.39 -14.01 -1.82
N THR A 154 -1.66 -14.28 -3.07
CA THR A 154 -0.65 -14.39 -4.14
C THR A 154 -0.84 -13.34 -5.23
N ASP A 155 -2.03 -12.77 -5.32
CA ASP A 155 -2.37 -11.68 -6.24
C ASP A 155 -3.49 -10.77 -5.68
N SER A 156 -3.89 -9.77 -6.46
CA SER A 156 -4.95 -8.83 -6.08
C SER A 156 -6.33 -9.46 -6.02
N TRP A 157 -6.58 -10.52 -6.79
CA TRP A 157 -7.88 -11.19 -6.81
C TRP A 157 -8.16 -11.91 -5.50
N ASP A 158 -7.15 -12.46 -4.85
CA ASP A 158 -7.29 -13.10 -3.54
C ASP A 158 -7.90 -12.14 -2.49
N VAL A 159 -7.63 -10.84 -2.61
CA VAL A 159 -8.25 -9.80 -1.76
C VAL A 159 -9.65 -9.45 -2.24
N LEU A 160 -9.79 -9.18 -3.54
CA LEU A 160 -11.04 -8.65 -4.11
C LEU A 160 -12.22 -9.60 -3.96
N ARG A 161 -12.00 -10.91 -4.11
CA ARG A 161 -13.04 -11.91 -3.97
C ARG A 161 -13.71 -11.91 -2.58
N GLU A 162 -13.00 -11.52 -1.53
CA GLU A 162 -13.56 -11.41 -0.17
C GLU A 162 -14.58 -10.26 -0.07
N TYR A 163 -14.50 -9.28 -0.98
CA TYR A 163 -15.37 -8.10 -1.00
C TYR A 163 -16.40 -8.11 -2.13
N GLU A 164 -16.37 -9.10 -3.04
CA GLU A 164 -17.27 -9.17 -4.19
C GLU A 164 -18.75 -9.18 -3.78
N ALA A 165 -19.09 -9.97 -2.75
CA ALA A 165 -20.46 -10.05 -2.24
C ALA A 165 -20.91 -8.75 -1.54
N ILE A 166 -19.96 -8.00 -0.94
CA ILE A 166 -20.24 -6.74 -0.22
C ILE A 166 -20.37 -5.58 -1.20
N TYR A 167 -19.59 -5.58 -2.28
CA TYR A 167 -19.53 -4.52 -3.27
C TYR A 167 -19.77 -5.01 -4.71
N PRO A 168 -20.89 -5.70 -4.99
CA PRO A 168 -21.12 -6.40 -6.27
C PRO A 168 -21.13 -5.47 -7.51
N HIS A 169 -21.36 -4.17 -7.33
CA HIS A 169 -21.37 -3.20 -8.42
C HIS A 169 -20.05 -2.42 -8.58
N LYS A 170 -19.06 -2.67 -7.73
CA LYS A 170 -17.77 -1.96 -7.75
C LYS A 170 -16.62 -2.85 -8.19
N ILE A 171 -16.73 -4.15 -7.99
CA ILE A 171 -15.74 -5.14 -8.41
C ILE A 171 -16.21 -5.75 -9.72
N LEU A 172 -15.39 -5.64 -10.78
CA LEU A 172 -15.80 -6.01 -12.14
C LEU A 172 -15.82 -7.52 -12.41
N GLY A 173 -15.63 -8.37 -11.38
CA GLY A 173 -15.83 -9.83 -11.46
C GLY A 173 -14.83 -10.59 -12.34
N GLU A 174 -13.90 -9.94 -12.98
CA GLU A 174 -12.90 -10.57 -13.85
C GLU A 174 -11.48 -10.45 -13.30
N ARG A 175 -10.73 -11.54 -13.35
CA ARG A 175 -9.32 -11.52 -12.99
C ARG A 175 -8.54 -10.68 -14.01
N VAL A 176 -7.96 -9.57 -13.58
CA VAL A 176 -7.16 -8.70 -14.46
C VAL A 176 -5.83 -9.36 -14.78
N GLU A 177 -5.55 -9.60 -16.07
CA GLU A 177 -4.21 -10.01 -16.50
C GLU A 177 -3.20 -8.89 -16.22
N LEU A 178 -2.21 -9.21 -15.41
CA LEU A 178 -1.14 -8.26 -15.09
C LEU A 178 -0.13 -8.20 -16.24
N PRO A 179 0.27 -7.01 -16.69
CA PRO A 179 1.28 -6.88 -17.74
C PRO A 179 2.58 -7.57 -17.32
N ARG A 180 3.18 -8.34 -18.25
CA ARG A 180 4.42 -9.11 -18.00
C ARG A 180 5.59 -8.23 -17.57
N THR A 181 5.62 -7.00 -18.03
CA THR A 181 6.60 -5.97 -17.65
C THR A 181 5.87 -4.71 -17.23
N LEU A 182 5.97 -4.38 -15.95
CA LEU A 182 5.59 -3.08 -15.45
C LEU A 182 6.81 -2.14 -15.62
N GLY A 183 7.06 -1.60 -16.83
CA GLY A 183 8.04 -0.53 -17.06
C GLY A 183 7.38 0.83 -16.73
N TYR A 184 7.87 1.57 -15.76
CA TYR A 184 7.45 2.95 -15.48
C TYR A 184 8.28 3.88 -16.38
N GLN A 185 7.61 4.60 -17.28
CA GLN A 185 8.17 5.81 -17.85
C GLN A 185 7.60 6.99 -17.07
N ALA A 186 8.45 7.68 -16.32
CA ALA A 186 8.11 8.99 -15.82
C ALA A 186 7.65 9.83 -17.01
N ARG A 187 6.57 10.61 -16.85
CA ARG A 187 6.25 11.63 -17.84
C ARG A 187 7.42 12.59 -17.86
N GLU A 188 8.30 12.45 -18.84
CA GLU A 188 9.29 13.44 -19.13
C GLU A 188 8.55 14.75 -19.45
N GLU A 189 8.98 15.78 -18.78
CA GLU A 189 8.51 17.14 -18.89
C GLU A 189 8.47 17.54 -20.37
N GLN A 190 7.27 17.74 -20.88
CA GLN A 190 7.13 18.64 -22.04
C GLN A 190 7.06 20.06 -21.48
N ALA A 191 8.22 20.73 -21.57
CA ALA A 191 8.39 22.17 -21.38
C ALA A 191 7.51 22.97 -22.33
#